data_4346d971e56f6028c1e0f64320a4e8b3
#
_entry.id   4346d971e56f6028c1e0f64320a4e8b3
#
_cell.length_a   1.000
_cell.length_b   1.000
_cell.length_c   1.000
_cell.angle_alpha   90.00
_cell.angle_beta   90.00
_cell.angle_gamma   90.00
#
_symmetry.space_group_name_H-M   'P 1'
#
loop_
_entity.id
_entity.type
_entity.pdbx_description
1 polymer ?
#
loop_
_entity_poly.entity_id
_entity_poly.type
_entity_poly.pdbx_seq_one_letter_code
_entity_poly.pdbx_strand_id
1 'polypeptide(L)'
;MFKLNQLIVGIFLFLSSLFSCQQKGDFQSMNVEEFDSLMQNEDIQRLDVRTLAEYSEGHITKTININVMDDSFASMADSLLQKDKPVAVYCRSVKRSKKAAAILSEKGYKVFELDKGFNSWQEAGKEIEK
;
A
#
# COMPACT_ATOMS: atom_id res chain seq x y z
N MET A 1 29.75 35.48 -16.96
CA MET A 1 29.60 35.41 -15.51
C MET A 1 28.13 35.31 -15.05
N PHE A 2 27.29 36.20 -15.51
CA PHE A 2 25.86 36.21 -15.11
C PHE A 2 25.09 34.97 -15.55
N LYS A 3 25.43 34.38 -16.69
CA LYS A 3 24.75 33.20 -17.24
C LYS A 3 24.98 31.93 -16.39
N LEU A 4 26.13 31.81 -15.76
CA LEU A 4 26.44 30.67 -14.91
C LEU A 4 25.63 30.68 -13.63
N ASN A 5 25.44 31.86 -13.05
CA ASN A 5 24.64 31.98 -11.82
C ASN A 5 23.18 31.63 -12.06
N GLN A 6 22.63 31.99 -13.22
CA GLN A 6 21.25 31.66 -13.56
C GLN A 6 21.04 30.15 -13.77
N LEU A 7 22.03 29.48 -14.33
CA LEU A 7 21.97 28.03 -14.52
C LEU A 7 21.95 27.26 -13.19
N ILE A 8 22.77 27.71 -12.25
CA ILE A 8 22.85 27.11 -10.91
C ILE A 8 21.51 27.26 -10.18
N VAL A 9 20.91 28.44 -10.27
CA VAL A 9 19.62 28.71 -9.65
C VAL A 9 18.52 27.82 -10.25
N GLY A 10 18.55 27.64 -11.56
CA GLY A 10 17.57 26.77 -12.23
C GLY A 10 17.66 25.31 -11.80
N ILE A 11 18.87 24.81 -11.65
CA ILE A 11 19.09 23.42 -11.19
C ILE A 11 18.61 23.24 -9.76
N PHE A 12 18.87 24.23 -8.91
CA PHE A 12 18.44 24.17 -7.51
C PHE A 12 16.92 24.15 -7.37
N LEU A 13 16.21 24.97 -8.15
CA LEU A 13 14.74 24.99 -8.17
C LEU A 13 14.16 23.66 -8.65
N PHE A 14 14.79 23.03 -9.63
CA PHE A 14 14.37 21.73 -10.12
C PHE A 14 14.45 20.64 -9.04
N LEU A 15 15.55 20.61 -8.27
CA LEU A 15 15.72 19.68 -7.17
C LEU A 15 14.68 19.90 -6.07
N SER A 16 14.34 21.15 -5.76
CA SER A 16 13.31 21.45 -4.78
C SER A 16 11.93 20.94 -5.20
N SER A 17 11.58 21.02 -6.48
CA SER A 17 10.30 20.53 -6.96
C SER A 17 10.19 19.01 -6.93
N LEU A 18 11.29 18.27 -7.09
CA LEU A 18 11.30 16.82 -6.92
C LEU A 18 11.01 16.40 -5.49
N PHE A 19 11.50 17.15 -4.52
CA PHE A 19 11.27 16.88 -3.11
C PHE A 19 9.80 17.06 -2.71
N SER A 20 9.11 18.03 -3.30
CA SER A 20 7.72 18.31 -2.99
C SER A 20 6.74 17.23 -3.49
N CYS A 21 7.18 16.29 -4.32
CA CYS A 21 6.34 15.19 -4.82
C CYS A 21 6.20 14.02 -3.83
N GLN A 22 6.98 13.98 -2.76
CA GLN A 22 6.90 12.95 -1.74
C GLN A 22 6.08 13.43 -0.55
N GLN A 23 4.77 13.24 -0.63
CA GLN A 23 3.84 13.66 0.42
C GLN A 23 3.31 12.45 1.19
N LYS A 24 3.01 12.65 2.47
CA LYS A 24 2.29 11.67 3.27
C LYS A 24 0.87 11.48 2.71
N GLY A 25 0.36 10.28 2.80
CA GLY A 25 -0.98 9.96 2.36
C GLY A 25 -1.05 9.38 0.95
N ASP A 26 0.05 9.38 0.22
CA ASP A 26 0.11 8.80 -1.12
C ASP A 26 0.34 7.28 -1.05
N PHE A 27 -0.40 6.54 -1.86
CA PHE A 27 -0.19 5.12 -2.05
C PHE A 27 -0.30 4.79 -3.54
N GLN A 28 0.17 3.61 -3.91
CA GLN A 28 0.14 3.16 -5.30
C GLN A 28 -0.84 2.00 -5.46
N SER A 29 -1.80 2.17 -6.37
CA SER A 29 -2.73 1.10 -6.77
C SER A 29 -2.10 0.24 -7.86
N MET A 30 -2.29 -1.07 -7.77
CA MET A 30 -1.70 -2.05 -8.69
C MET A 30 -2.76 -3.00 -9.22
N ASN A 31 -2.57 -3.49 -10.44
CA ASN A 31 -3.35 -4.61 -10.94
C ASN A 31 -2.85 -5.93 -10.33
N VAL A 32 -3.53 -7.03 -10.63
CA VAL A 32 -3.21 -8.36 -10.05
C VAL A 32 -1.78 -8.80 -10.37
N GLU A 33 -1.33 -8.62 -11.59
CA GLU A 33 -0.01 -9.09 -12.00
C GLU A 33 1.11 -8.30 -11.33
N GLU A 34 0.94 -6.98 -11.22
CA GLU A 34 1.88 -6.13 -10.52
C GLU A 34 1.92 -6.47 -9.03
N PHE A 35 0.75 -6.67 -8.43
CA PHE A 35 0.62 -7.02 -7.01
C PHE A 35 1.25 -8.39 -6.72
N ASP A 36 1.01 -9.37 -7.58
CA ASP A 36 1.61 -10.71 -7.47
C ASP A 36 3.13 -10.63 -7.54
N SER A 37 3.67 -9.84 -8.48
CA SER A 37 5.12 -9.62 -8.58
C SER A 37 5.69 -8.98 -7.32
N LEU A 38 5.01 -7.99 -6.78
CA LEU A 38 5.41 -7.34 -5.53
C LEU A 38 5.48 -8.34 -4.37
N MET A 39 4.52 -9.26 -4.33
CA MET A 39 4.41 -10.28 -3.26
C MET A 39 5.55 -11.29 -3.29
N GLN A 40 6.35 -11.36 -4.34
CA GLN A 40 7.54 -12.20 -4.38
C GLN A 40 8.67 -11.65 -3.50
N ASN A 41 8.60 -10.39 -3.13
CA ASN A 41 9.53 -9.79 -2.17
C ASN A 41 9.11 -10.18 -0.75
N GLU A 42 9.95 -10.93 -0.04
CA GLU A 42 9.66 -11.42 1.30
C GLU A 42 9.59 -10.31 2.36
N ASP A 43 10.14 -9.13 2.07
CA ASP A 43 10.07 -8.00 2.99
C ASP A 43 8.72 -7.28 2.96
N ILE A 44 7.86 -7.60 2.00
CA ILE A 44 6.52 -7.03 1.91
C ILE A 44 5.63 -7.58 3.02
N GLN A 45 5.00 -6.69 3.76
CA GLN A 45 4.00 -7.04 4.75
C GLN A 45 2.64 -7.13 4.07
N ARG A 46 1.98 -8.28 4.16
CA ARG A 46 0.72 -8.56 3.45
C ARG A 46 -0.46 -8.36 4.38
N LEU A 47 -1.37 -7.47 4.02
CA LEU A 47 -2.47 -7.05 4.88
C LEU A 47 -3.82 -7.19 4.18
N ASP A 48 -4.70 -8.02 4.75
CA ASP A 48 -6.10 -8.15 4.36
C ASP A 48 -6.93 -7.27 5.30
N VAL A 49 -7.66 -6.30 4.75
CA VAL A 49 -8.44 -5.35 5.57
C VAL A 49 -9.94 -5.61 5.54
N ARG A 50 -10.32 -6.83 5.14
CA ARG A 50 -11.70 -7.30 5.16
C ARG A 50 -12.11 -7.74 6.57
N THR A 51 -13.36 -8.18 6.70
CA THR A 51 -13.83 -8.78 7.95
C THR A 51 -13.13 -10.12 8.20
N LEU A 52 -13.11 -10.55 9.47
CA LEU A 52 -12.58 -11.86 9.84
C LEU A 52 -13.32 -12.99 9.13
N ALA A 53 -14.63 -12.88 8.97
CA ALA A 53 -15.42 -13.88 8.27
C ALA A 53 -14.99 -14.05 6.81
N GLU A 54 -14.80 -12.95 6.09
CA GLU A 54 -14.28 -12.97 4.72
C GLU A 54 -12.90 -13.61 4.66
N TYR A 55 -12.00 -13.20 5.54
CA TYR A 55 -10.65 -13.73 5.64
C TYR A 55 -10.65 -15.24 5.86
N SER A 56 -11.50 -15.73 6.75
CA SER A 56 -11.58 -17.16 7.10
C SER A 56 -12.10 -18.03 5.95
N GLU A 57 -12.90 -17.46 5.05
CA GLU A 57 -13.39 -18.17 3.86
C GLU A 57 -12.32 -18.33 2.78
N GLY A 58 -11.31 -17.49 2.79
CA GLY A 58 -10.20 -17.54 1.86
C GLY A 58 -9.49 -16.21 1.81
N HIS A 59 -8.17 -16.23 1.73
CA HIS A 59 -7.33 -15.03 1.67
C HIS A 59 -6.04 -15.30 0.89
N ILE A 60 -5.36 -14.25 0.51
CA ILE A 60 -4.05 -14.35 -0.12
C ILE A 60 -3.07 -14.93 0.89
N THR A 61 -2.23 -15.86 0.46
CA THR A 61 -1.29 -16.57 1.33
C THR A 61 -0.42 -15.60 2.14
N LYS A 62 -0.13 -15.96 3.39
CA LYS A 62 0.76 -15.22 4.29
C LYS A 62 0.29 -13.80 4.60
N THR A 63 -1.01 -13.55 4.57
CA THR A 63 -1.55 -12.25 4.97
C THR A 63 -2.03 -12.26 6.41
N ILE A 64 -1.91 -11.12 7.08
CA ILE A 64 -2.58 -10.89 8.35
C ILE A 64 -3.89 -10.14 8.10
N ASN A 65 -4.84 -10.28 9.01
CA ASN A 65 -6.14 -9.63 8.88
C ASN A 65 -6.32 -8.56 9.95
N ILE A 66 -6.59 -7.34 9.50
CA ILE A 66 -7.01 -6.24 10.37
C ILE A 66 -8.17 -5.54 9.66
N ASN A 67 -9.37 -5.66 10.20
CA ASN A 67 -10.56 -5.07 9.58
C ASN A 67 -10.51 -3.54 9.63
N VAL A 68 -10.49 -2.88 8.47
CA VAL A 68 -10.42 -1.43 8.40
C VAL A 68 -11.67 -0.74 8.93
N MET A 69 -12.79 -1.46 9.04
CA MET A 69 -14.03 -0.91 9.58
C MET A 69 -14.03 -0.84 11.11
N ASP A 70 -13.11 -1.49 11.77
CA ASP A 70 -12.97 -1.40 13.23
C ASP A 70 -12.29 -0.08 13.61
N ASP A 71 -12.77 0.55 14.67
CA ASP A 71 -12.20 1.79 15.21
C ASP A 71 -10.74 1.61 15.65
N SER A 72 -10.37 0.39 16.02
CA SER A 72 -9.03 0.04 16.45
C SER A 72 -8.04 -0.20 15.29
N PHE A 73 -8.47 -0.06 14.04
CA PHE A 73 -7.62 -0.39 12.88
C PHE A 73 -6.24 0.27 12.94
N ALA A 74 -6.20 1.57 13.15
CA ALA A 74 -4.95 2.33 13.15
C ALA A 74 -3.98 1.87 14.25
N SER A 75 -4.49 1.66 15.47
CA SER A 75 -3.66 1.21 16.59
C SER A 75 -3.21 -0.23 16.44
N MET A 76 -4.05 -1.09 15.89
CA MET A 76 -3.67 -2.48 15.60
C MET A 76 -2.60 -2.55 14.51
N ALA A 77 -2.74 -1.74 13.48
CA ALA A 77 -1.72 -1.65 12.43
C ALA A 77 -0.37 -1.24 12.98
N ASP A 78 -0.34 -0.23 13.84
CA ASP A 78 0.91 0.21 14.48
C ASP A 78 1.53 -0.88 15.36
N SER A 79 0.73 -1.73 15.98
CA SER A 79 1.22 -2.83 16.81
C SER A 79 1.77 -4.00 15.98
N LEU A 80 1.20 -4.25 14.81
CA LEU A 80 1.47 -5.46 14.03
C LEU A 80 2.39 -5.24 12.82
N LEU A 81 2.48 -4.00 12.33
CA LEU A 81 3.27 -3.67 11.14
C LEU A 81 4.54 -2.91 11.50
N GLN A 82 5.55 -3.07 10.66
CA GLN A 82 6.83 -2.35 10.76
C GLN A 82 6.84 -1.21 9.75
N LYS A 83 7.18 0.01 10.19
CA LYS A 83 7.18 1.19 9.32
C LYS A 83 8.32 1.22 8.31
N ASP A 84 9.38 0.48 8.56
CA ASP A 84 10.53 0.37 7.66
C ASP A 84 10.34 -0.64 6.53
N LYS A 85 9.21 -1.33 6.50
CA LYS A 85 8.87 -2.31 5.46
C LYS A 85 7.58 -1.90 4.74
N PRO A 86 7.53 -2.01 3.40
CA PRO A 86 6.32 -1.68 2.67
C PRO A 86 5.17 -2.63 2.98
N VAL A 87 3.95 -2.14 2.83
CA VAL A 87 2.71 -2.87 3.10
C VAL A 87 1.96 -3.05 1.78
N ALA A 88 1.58 -4.28 1.51
CA ALA A 88 0.68 -4.64 0.40
C ALA A 88 -0.70 -4.92 0.97
N VAL A 89 -1.67 -4.09 0.63
CA VAL A 89 -3.01 -4.12 1.24
C VAL A 89 -4.09 -4.43 0.20
N TYR A 90 -5.07 -5.23 0.58
CA TYR A 90 -6.23 -5.50 -0.27
C TYR A 90 -7.50 -5.66 0.55
N CYS A 91 -8.63 -5.45 -0.12
CA CYS A 91 -9.94 -5.79 0.39
C CYS A 91 -10.66 -6.71 -0.61
N ARG A 92 -11.97 -6.75 -0.56
CA ARG A 92 -12.74 -7.59 -1.49
C ARG A 92 -12.77 -7.04 -2.91
N SER A 93 -12.98 -5.73 -3.05
CA SER A 93 -13.10 -5.08 -4.36
C SER A 93 -12.32 -3.76 -4.42
N VAL A 94 -12.93 -2.61 -4.12
CA VAL A 94 -12.32 -1.31 -4.43
C VAL A 94 -12.15 -0.39 -3.22
N LYS A 95 -13.15 -0.28 -2.34
CA LYS A 95 -13.23 0.84 -1.38
C LYS A 95 -12.41 0.70 -0.11
N ARG A 96 -12.53 -0.43 0.58
CA ARG A 96 -11.94 -0.60 1.92
C ARG A 96 -10.42 -0.53 1.91
N SER A 97 -9.79 -1.12 0.88
CA SER A 97 -8.32 -1.08 0.75
C SER A 97 -7.80 0.32 0.49
N LYS A 98 -8.53 1.13 -0.26
CA LYS A 98 -8.14 2.53 -0.51
C LYS A 98 -8.23 3.36 0.78
N LYS A 99 -9.27 3.14 1.58
CA LYS A 99 -9.39 3.77 2.90
C LYS A 99 -8.23 3.35 3.81
N ALA A 100 -7.95 2.07 3.88
CA ALA A 100 -6.83 1.54 4.67
C ALA A 100 -5.50 2.11 4.20
N ALA A 101 -5.27 2.12 2.89
CA ALA A 101 -4.05 2.65 2.29
C ALA A 101 -3.84 4.13 2.63
N ALA A 102 -4.89 4.93 2.57
CA ALA A 102 -4.82 6.34 2.95
C ALA A 102 -4.44 6.51 4.42
N ILE A 103 -5.07 5.75 5.32
CA ILE A 103 -4.76 5.80 6.75
C ILE A 103 -3.30 5.44 7.01
N LEU A 104 -2.84 4.33 6.43
CA LEU A 104 -1.48 3.84 6.62
C LEU A 104 -0.43 4.79 6.03
N SER A 105 -0.68 5.32 4.84
CA SER A 105 0.23 6.28 4.20
C SER A 105 0.38 7.56 5.02
N GLU A 106 -0.72 8.06 5.59
CA GLU A 106 -0.71 9.20 6.50
C GLU A 106 0.17 8.95 7.73
N LYS A 107 0.22 7.70 8.19
CA LYS A 107 1.01 7.29 9.35
C LYS A 107 2.48 7.05 9.01
N GLY A 108 2.87 7.16 7.75
CA GLY A 108 4.25 7.03 7.31
C GLY A 108 4.63 5.68 6.73
N TYR A 109 3.69 4.78 6.54
CA TYR A 109 3.95 3.52 5.84
C TYR A 109 4.03 3.73 4.34
N LYS A 110 4.89 3.00 3.66
CA LYS A 110 4.89 2.90 2.21
C LYS A 110 3.87 1.84 1.82
N VAL A 111 2.84 2.21 1.04
CA VAL A 111 1.69 1.34 0.80
C VAL A 111 1.45 1.11 -0.68
N PHE A 112 1.23 -0.15 -1.02
CA PHE A 112 0.74 -0.61 -2.31
C PHE A 112 -0.61 -1.27 -2.09
N GLU A 113 -1.60 -1.00 -2.96
CA GLU A 113 -2.92 -1.60 -2.79
C GLU A 113 -3.37 -2.30 -4.09
N LEU A 114 -4.07 -3.40 -3.93
CA LEU A 114 -4.63 -4.17 -5.04
C LEU A 114 -5.94 -3.51 -5.48
N ASP A 115 -5.94 -2.88 -6.66
CA ASP A 115 -7.01 -2.00 -7.12
C ASP A 115 -8.41 -2.63 -7.10
N LYS A 116 -8.52 -3.88 -7.56
CA LYS A 116 -9.82 -4.59 -7.62
C LYS A 116 -9.92 -5.75 -6.64
N GLY A 117 -9.01 -5.81 -5.70
CA GLY A 117 -9.07 -6.65 -4.52
C GLY A 117 -9.08 -8.15 -4.76
N PHE A 118 -9.52 -8.85 -3.73
CA PHE A 118 -9.53 -10.30 -3.68
C PHE A 118 -10.35 -10.94 -4.80
N ASN A 119 -11.44 -10.30 -5.23
CA ASN A 119 -12.22 -10.78 -6.36
C ASN A 119 -11.36 -10.93 -7.62
N SER A 120 -10.56 -9.90 -7.94
CA SER A 120 -9.67 -9.95 -9.10
C SER A 120 -8.55 -10.97 -8.95
N TRP A 121 -8.04 -11.14 -7.73
CA TRP A 121 -7.03 -12.14 -7.40
C TRP A 121 -7.53 -13.56 -7.69
N GLN A 122 -8.76 -13.88 -7.23
CA GLN A 122 -9.39 -15.17 -7.47
C GLN A 122 -9.71 -15.40 -8.96
N GLU A 123 -10.24 -14.37 -9.64
CA GLU A 123 -10.54 -14.46 -11.06
C GLU A 123 -9.29 -14.74 -11.90
N ALA A 124 -8.16 -14.25 -11.48
CA ALA A 124 -6.87 -14.51 -12.14
C ALA A 124 -6.28 -15.88 -11.78
N GLY A 125 -6.93 -16.66 -10.91
CA GLY A 125 -6.48 -17.99 -10.51
C GLY A 125 -5.26 -17.99 -9.62
N LYS A 126 -5.00 -16.91 -8.90
CA LYS A 126 -3.84 -16.79 -8.03
C LYS A 126 -4.05 -17.57 -6.73
N GLU A 127 -2.95 -17.90 -6.06
CA GLU A 127 -2.93 -18.75 -4.87
C GLU A 127 -3.62 -18.11 -3.67
N ILE A 128 -4.47 -18.90 -3.01
CA ILE A 128 -5.15 -18.51 -1.77
C ILE A 128 -5.02 -19.62 -0.73
N GLU A 129 -5.27 -19.26 0.53
CA GLU A 129 -5.35 -20.20 1.65
C GLU A 129 -6.55 -19.89 2.54
N LYS A 130 -6.90 -20.82 3.40
CA LYS A 130 -8.01 -20.64 4.35
C LYS A 130 -7.53 -20.71 5.79
#